data_26bbf39ebfed19e42c5944f7bb50e706
#
_entry.id   26bbf39ebfed19e42c5944f7bb50e706
#
_cell.length_a   1.000
_cell.length_b   1.000
_cell.length_c   1.000
_cell.angle_alpha   90.00
_cell.angle_beta   90.00
_cell.angle_gamma   90.00
#
_symmetry.space_group_name_H-M   'P 1'
#
loop_
_entity.id
_entity.type
_entity.pdbx_description
1 polymer ?
#
loop_
_entity_poly.entity_id
_entity_poly.type
_entity_poly.pdbx_seq_one_letter_code
_entity_poly.pdbx_strand_id
1 'polypeptide(L)'
;RAKTSTYRHQPPLFASKSDYEAFSARHQKNSEGIETLTKPNGPMYLGIDAGSTTVKAVLCDQSGNLFYPTYQPSRGDPVRIIRAYLLDLYHAYPDIQIVGSAVTGYGEKLMQTALSVDHGIVETLAHYTAAKKFRPDVDFIIDIGGQDIKCFQIKNGLIDSLYLNEACSSGCGSFL
;
A
#
# COMPACT_ATOMS: atom_id res chain seq x y z
N ARG A 1 -26.93 40.09 -3.66
CA ARG A 1 -25.63 40.44 -3.04
C ARG A 1 -24.97 39.11 -2.63
N ALA A 2 -23.91 38.71 -3.33
CA ALA A 2 -23.10 37.57 -3.00
C ALA A 2 -22.44 37.84 -1.62
N LYS A 3 -22.66 36.94 -0.65
CA LYS A 3 -21.91 36.98 0.60
C LYS A 3 -20.45 36.65 0.27
N THR A 4 -19.56 37.62 0.36
CA THR A 4 -18.12 37.39 0.35
C THR A 4 -17.79 36.57 1.56
N SER A 5 -17.56 35.28 1.38
CA SER A 5 -17.01 34.39 2.40
C SER A 5 -15.60 34.89 2.74
N THR A 6 -15.42 35.37 3.95
CA THR A 6 -14.08 35.69 4.49
C THR A 6 -13.38 34.38 4.81
N TYR A 7 -12.82 33.74 3.78
CA TYR A 7 -11.98 32.57 3.98
C TYR A 7 -10.71 32.98 4.73
N ARG A 8 -10.54 32.44 5.92
CA ARG A 8 -9.36 32.68 6.74
C ARG A 8 -8.33 31.61 6.38
N HIS A 9 -7.30 31.99 5.63
CA HIS A 9 -6.20 31.08 5.35
C HIS A 9 -5.55 30.59 6.65
N GLN A 10 -5.32 29.30 6.73
CA GLN A 10 -4.47 28.75 7.80
C GLN A 10 -3.04 29.25 7.59
N PRO A 11 -2.27 29.44 8.68
CA PRO A 11 -0.85 29.77 8.54
C PRO A 11 -0.11 28.64 7.80
N PRO A 12 0.98 28.95 7.10
CA PRO A 12 1.81 27.93 6.49
C PRO A 12 2.25 26.88 7.51
N LEU A 13 2.38 25.63 7.09
CA LEU A 13 2.82 24.52 7.96
C LEU A 13 4.24 24.78 8.54
N PHE A 14 5.09 25.45 7.78
CA PHE A 14 6.44 25.85 8.20
C PHE A 14 6.56 27.37 8.11
N ALA A 15 7.11 27.99 9.17
CA ALA A 15 7.34 29.42 9.21
C ALA A 15 8.53 29.86 8.35
N SER A 16 9.48 28.94 8.11
CA SER A 16 10.70 29.19 7.32
C SER A 16 11.12 27.94 6.54
N LYS A 17 12.01 28.15 5.56
CA LYS A 17 12.65 27.05 4.83
C LYS A 17 13.47 26.15 5.76
N SER A 18 14.13 26.72 6.77
CA SER A 18 14.90 25.96 7.74
C SER A 18 14.02 25.02 8.59
N ASP A 19 12.79 25.42 8.90
CA ASP A 19 11.84 24.55 9.63
C ASP A 19 11.45 23.34 8.78
N TYR A 20 11.20 23.57 7.48
CA TYR A 20 10.96 22.48 6.53
C TYR A 20 12.17 21.54 6.39
N GLU A 21 13.38 22.09 6.28
CA GLU A 21 14.61 21.30 6.14
C GLU A 21 14.86 20.46 7.41
N ALA A 22 14.65 21.05 8.60
CA ALA A 22 14.76 20.32 9.87
C ALA A 22 13.71 19.20 9.99
N PHE A 23 12.46 19.44 9.58
CA PHE A 23 11.42 18.44 9.50
C PHE A 23 11.80 17.30 8.56
N SER A 24 12.21 17.62 7.33
CA SER A 24 12.61 16.65 6.33
C SER A 24 13.79 15.79 6.79
N ALA A 25 14.83 16.41 7.36
CA ALA A 25 16.00 15.68 7.88
C ALA A 25 15.64 14.72 9.03
N ARG A 26 14.69 15.10 9.89
CA ARG A 26 14.20 14.25 10.97
C ARG A 26 13.45 13.03 10.43
N HIS A 27 12.65 13.21 9.39
CA HIS A 27 11.82 12.14 8.84
C HIS A 27 12.55 11.23 7.85
N GLN A 28 13.59 11.74 7.15
CA GLN A 28 14.43 10.91 6.29
C GLN A 28 15.19 9.79 7.04
N LYS A 29 15.47 9.99 8.32
CA LYS A 29 16.19 9.00 9.15
C LYS A 29 15.38 7.73 9.45
N ASN A 30 14.08 7.74 9.21
CA ASN A 30 13.18 6.64 9.52
C ASN A 30 12.79 5.80 8.30
N SER A 31 13.41 6.02 7.13
CA SER A 31 13.28 5.11 6.01
C SER A 31 14.09 3.83 6.33
N GLU A 32 13.50 2.90 7.07
CA GLU A 32 14.01 1.54 7.13
C GLU A 32 13.93 1.00 5.69
N GLY A 33 15.10 0.85 5.06
CA GLY A 33 15.19 0.40 3.67
C GLY A 33 14.61 -1.00 3.55
N ILE A 34 13.56 -1.14 2.76
CA ILE A 34 13.13 -2.46 2.32
C ILE A 34 14.21 -2.95 1.37
N GLU A 35 14.90 -4.03 1.76
CA GLU A 35 15.86 -4.65 0.85
C GLU A 35 15.11 -5.18 -0.38
N THR A 36 15.47 -4.62 -1.52
CA THR A 36 14.93 -5.06 -2.81
C THR A 36 15.98 -5.91 -3.49
N LEU A 37 15.63 -7.15 -3.79
CA LEU A 37 16.50 -8.05 -4.54
C LEU A 37 16.76 -7.51 -5.94
N THR A 38 17.97 -7.66 -6.43
CA THR A 38 18.34 -7.30 -7.81
C THR A 38 18.00 -8.38 -8.83
N LYS A 39 17.76 -9.60 -8.37
CA LYS A 39 17.36 -10.78 -9.18
C LYS A 39 16.50 -11.72 -8.34
N PRO A 40 15.66 -12.57 -8.99
CA PRO A 40 14.90 -13.60 -8.27
C PRO A 40 15.85 -14.55 -7.52
N ASN A 41 15.41 -14.98 -6.35
CA ASN A 41 16.15 -15.91 -5.50
C ASN A 41 15.26 -17.12 -5.17
N GLY A 42 15.26 -18.12 -6.06
CA GLY A 42 14.42 -19.31 -5.90
C GLY A 42 12.93 -19.05 -6.16
N PRO A 43 12.05 -19.85 -5.54
CA PRO A 43 10.60 -19.69 -5.65
C PRO A 43 10.13 -18.35 -5.11
N MET A 44 9.27 -17.66 -5.86
CA MET A 44 8.74 -16.35 -5.55
C MET A 44 7.23 -16.39 -5.28
N TYR A 45 6.75 -15.48 -4.47
CA TYR A 45 5.33 -15.28 -4.17
C TYR A 45 4.90 -13.91 -4.69
N LEU A 46 3.79 -13.86 -5.42
CA LEU A 46 3.22 -12.62 -5.96
C LEU A 46 2.21 -12.02 -4.98
N GLY A 47 2.45 -10.79 -4.56
CA GLY A 47 1.48 -9.97 -3.83
C GLY A 47 0.91 -8.87 -4.71
N ILE A 48 -0.41 -8.69 -4.70
CA ILE A 48 -1.12 -7.64 -5.43
C ILE A 48 -1.98 -6.84 -4.45
N ASP A 49 -1.91 -5.53 -4.51
CA ASP A 49 -2.89 -4.63 -3.90
C ASP A 49 -3.65 -3.91 -5.03
N ALA A 50 -4.87 -4.34 -5.28
CA ALA A 50 -5.76 -3.78 -6.29
C ALA A 50 -6.70 -2.74 -5.67
N GLY A 51 -6.15 -1.60 -5.30
CA GLY A 51 -6.92 -0.49 -4.74
C GLY A 51 -7.78 0.23 -5.78
N SER A 52 -8.72 1.05 -5.32
CA SER A 52 -9.61 1.85 -6.17
C SER A 52 -8.87 2.91 -6.98
N THR A 53 -7.88 3.56 -6.39
CA THR A 53 -7.10 4.65 -6.99
C THR A 53 -5.76 4.19 -7.55
N THR A 54 -5.13 3.22 -6.92
CA THR A 54 -3.80 2.72 -7.27
C THR A 54 -3.73 1.20 -7.24
N VAL A 55 -2.84 0.65 -8.05
CA VAL A 55 -2.53 -0.77 -8.11
C VAL A 55 -1.06 -0.97 -7.80
N LYS A 56 -0.75 -1.91 -6.94
CA LYS A 56 0.62 -2.27 -6.59
C LYS A 56 0.79 -3.77 -6.78
N ALA A 57 1.97 -4.18 -7.17
CA ALA A 57 2.37 -5.57 -7.16
C ALA A 57 3.85 -5.70 -6.79
N VAL A 58 4.18 -6.80 -6.17
CA VAL A 58 5.53 -7.13 -5.77
C VAL A 58 5.70 -8.64 -5.68
N LEU A 59 6.88 -9.11 -5.96
CA LEU A 59 7.27 -10.46 -5.63
C LEU A 59 8.05 -10.47 -4.31
N CYS A 60 7.92 -11.54 -3.57
CA CYS A 60 8.80 -11.78 -2.41
C CYS A 60 9.31 -13.23 -2.42
N ASP A 61 10.52 -13.42 -1.87
CA ASP A 61 11.05 -14.76 -1.60
C ASP A 61 10.49 -15.33 -0.29
N GLN A 62 10.90 -16.54 0.08
CA GLN A 62 10.48 -17.20 1.33
C GLN A 62 10.91 -16.44 2.59
N SER A 63 11.94 -15.63 2.52
CA SER A 63 12.41 -14.76 3.63
C SER A 63 11.65 -13.43 3.66
N GLY A 64 10.83 -13.17 2.65
CA GLY A 64 10.06 -11.93 2.49
C GLY A 64 10.91 -10.76 2.00
N ASN A 65 12.04 -11.00 1.34
CA ASN A 65 12.76 -9.97 0.60
C ASN A 65 11.99 -9.63 -0.66
N LEU A 66 11.85 -8.34 -0.97
CA LEU A 66 11.05 -7.88 -2.08
C LEU A 66 11.82 -7.89 -3.40
N PHE A 67 11.11 -8.15 -4.48
CA PHE A 67 11.64 -8.14 -5.83
C PHE A 67 10.62 -7.55 -6.82
N TYR A 68 11.10 -6.78 -7.78
CA TYR A 68 10.35 -6.24 -8.91
C TYR A 68 9.04 -5.50 -8.52
N PRO A 69 9.08 -4.51 -7.63
CA PRO A 69 7.88 -3.79 -7.20
C PRO A 69 7.33 -2.88 -8.30
N THR A 70 5.99 -2.72 -8.33
CA THR A 70 5.31 -1.71 -9.14
C THR A 70 4.28 -0.96 -8.33
N TYR A 71 4.10 0.32 -8.64
CA TYR A 71 3.07 1.20 -8.09
C TYR A 71 2.53 2.09 -9.21
N GLN A 72 1.27 1.94 -9.57
CA GLN A 72 0.66 2.67 -10.68
C GLN A 72 -0.75 3.15 -10.35
N PRO A 73 -1.21 4.28 -10.94
CA PRO A 73 -2.62 4.66 -10.90
C PRO A 73 -3.49 3.57 -11.53
N SER A 74 -4.59 3.20 -10.86
CA SER A 74 -5.53 2.14 -11.33
C SER A 74 -6.20 2.48 -12.67
N ARG A 75 -6.56 3.75 -12.89
CA ARG A 75 -7.26 4.23 -14.10
C ARG A 75 -8.51 3.41 -14.46
N GLY A 76 -9.10 2.72 -13.48
CA GLY A 76 -10.27 1.88 -13.66
C GLY A 76 -10.01 0.53 -14.33
N ASP A 77 -8.76 0.19 -14.66
CA ASP A 77 -8.41 -1.09 -15.31
C ASP A 77 -7.17 -1.74 -14.65
N PRO A 78 -7.33 -2.21 -13.42
CA PRO A 78 -6.24 -2.84 -12.69
C PRO A 78 -5.77 -4.16 -13.33
N VAL A 79 -6.65 -4.88 -14.02
CA VAL A 79 -6.31 -6.16 -14.68
C VAL A 79 -5.28 -5.94 -15.78
N ARG A 80 -5.49 -4.93 -16.62
CA ARG A 80 -4.54 -4.60 -17.69
C ARG A 80 -3.17 -4.21 -17.14
N ILE A 81 -3.15 -3.47 -16.04
CA ILE A 81 -1.90 -3.05 -15.40
C ILE A 81 -1.11 -4.26 -14.88
N ILE A 82 -1.76 -5.15 -14.14
CA ILE A 82 -1.10 -6.35 -13.60
C ILE A 82 -0.71 -7.31 -14.71
N ARG A 83 -1.53 -7.46 -15.74
CA ARG A 83 -1.16 -8.27 -16.91
C ARG A 83 0.09 -7.73 -17.60
N ALA A 84 0.20 -6.41 -17.80
CA ALA A 84 1.39 -5.80 -18.39
C ALA A 84 2.62 -6.03 -17.50
N TYR A 85 2.49 -5.81 -16.19
CA TYR A 85 3.54 -6.08 -15.21
C TYR A 85 4.04 -7.54 -15.28
N LEU A 86 3.13 -8.52 -15.35
CA LEU A 86 3.51 -9.94 -15.45
C LEU A 86 4.17 -10.27 -16.79
N LEU A 87 3.73 -9.67 -17.89
CA LEU A 87 4.37 -9.85 -19.20
C LEU A 87 5.80 -9.30 -19.21
N ASP A 88 6.00 -8.11 -18.66
CA ASP A 88 7.32 -7.50 -18.53
C ASP A 88 8.24 -8.34 -17.63
N LEU A 89 7.69 -8.85 -16.52
CA LEU A 89 8.40 -9.72 -15.60
C LEU A 89 8.88 -11.01 -16.29
N TYR A 90 7.99 -11.74 -16.97
CA TYR A 90 8.35 -12.98 -17.66
C TYR A 90 9.25 -12.74 -18.88
N HIS A 91 9.17 -11.57 -19.50
CA HIS A 91 10.10 -11.18 -20.56
C HIS A 91 11.52 -10.95 -20.00
N ALA A 92 11.62 -10.27 -18.85
CA ALA A 92 12.90 -9.99 -18.21
C ALA A 92 13.51 -11.22 -17.51
N TYR A 93 12.66 -12.09 -16.97
CA TYR A 93 13.03 -13.27 -16.18
C TYR A 93 12.24 -14.50 -16.62
N PRO A 94 12.56 -15.10 -17.78
CA PRO A 94 11.77 -16.22 -18.35
C PRO A 94 11.68 -17.45 -17.44
N ASP A 95 12.69 -17.68 -16.62
CA ASP A 95 12.79 -18.86 -15.74
C ASP A 95 12.23 -18.60 -14.33
N ILE A 96 11.61 -17.45 -14.09
CA ILE A 96 11.06 -17.11 -12.77
C ILE A 96 9.93 -18.08 -12.39
N GLN A 97 9.97 -18.58 -11.18
CA GLN A 97 8.94 -19.46 -10.64
C GLN A 97 8.09 -18.71 -9.62
N ILE A 98 6.86 -18.39 -9.97
CA ILE A 98 5.84 -17.89 -9.03
C ILE A 98 5.08 -19.12 -8.51
N VAL A 99 5.26 -19.43 -7.23
CA VAL A 99 4.69 -20.64 -6.60
C VAL A 99 3.46 -20.37 -5.76
N GLY A 100 3.06 -19.11 -5.62
CA GLY A 100 1.85 -18.71 -4.94
C GLY A 100 1.57 -17.24 -5.17
N SER A 101 0.30 -16.87 -5.10
CA SER A 101 -0.17 -15.52 -5.34
C SER A 101 -1.29 -15.12 -4.38
N ALA A 102 -1.28 -13.86 -3.98
CA ALA A 102 -2.33 -13.28 -3.16
C ALA A 102 -2.71 -11.88 -3.64
N VAL A 103 -3.95 -11.53 -3.47
CA VAL A 103 -4.47 -10.20 -3.78
C VAL A 103 -5.29 -9.65 -2.63
N THR A 104 -5.19 -8.34 -2.45
CA THR A 104 -5.99 -7.57 -1.51
C THR A 104 -6.54 -6.31 -2.19
N GLY A 105 -7.37 -5.57 -1.47
CA GLY A 105 -7.96 -4.32 -1.93
C GLY A 105 -9.30 -4.51 -2.63
N TYR A 106 -9.87 -3.41 -3.07
CA TYR A 106 -11.21 -3.35 -3.65
C TYR A 106 -11.40 -4.25 -4.89
N GLY A 107 -10.34 -4.43 -5.68
CA GLY A 107 -10.32 -5.26 -6.89
C GLY A 107 -10.05 -6.75 -6.66
N GLU A 108 -10.04 -7.24 -5.43
CA GLU A 108 -9.68 -8.61 -5.07
C GLU A 108 -10.37 -9.67 -5.95
N LYS A 109 -11.71 -9.69 -5.96
CA LYS A 109 -12.48 -10.69 -6.73
C LYS A 109 -12.25 -10.59 -8.24
N LEU A 110 -12.10 -9.37 -8.75
CA LEU A 110 -11.81 -9.15 -10.16
C LEU A 110 -10.46 -9.77 -10.53
N MET A 111 -9.42 -9.56 -9.70
CA MET A 111 -8.09 -10.12 -9.92
C MET A 111 -8.08 -11.65 -9.81
N GLN A 112 -8.74 -12.22 -8.80
CA GLN A 112 -8.87 -13.67 -8.67
C GLN A 112 -9.50 -14.30 -9.91
N THR A 113 -10.55 -13.69 -10.43
CA THR A 113 -11.25 -14.21 -11.62
C THR A 113 -10.43 -14.02 -12.90
N ALA A 114 -9.84 -12.84 -13.10
CA ALA A 114 -9.18 -12.51 -14.37
C ALA A 114 -7.77 -13.10 -14.52
N LEU A 115 -7.05 -13.27 -13.41
CA LEU A 115 -5.64 -13.70 -13.40
C LEU A 115 -5.41 -15.00 -12.63
N SER A 116 -6.47 -15.65 -12.14
CA SER A 116 -6.41 -16.90 -11.36
C SER A 116 -5.49 -16.79 -10.14
N VAL A 117 -5.55 -15.65 -9.43
CA VAL A 117 -4.80 -15.44 -8.19
C VAL A 117 -5.30 -16.41 -7.12
N ASP A 118 -4.39 -17.11 -6.43
CA ASP A 118 -4.72 -18.20 -5.52
C ASP A 118 -5.55 -17.76 -4.32
N HIS A 119 -5.19 -16.63 -3.70
CA HIS A 119 -5.79 -16.18 -2.45
C HIS A 119 -6.24 -14.72 -2.50
N GLY A 120 -7.48 -14.47 -2.04
CA GLY A 120 -7.95 -13.14 -1.67
C GLY A 120 -7.70 -12.92 -0.17
N ILE A 121 -7.10 -11.81 0.18
CA ILE A 121 -6.76 -11.47 1.57
C ILE A 121 -7.48 -10.19 1.98
N VAL A 122 -8.15 -10.23 3.10
CA VAL A 122 -8.77 -9.02 3.68
C VAL A 122 -7.70 -7.94 3.88
N GLU A 123 -7.96 -6.74 3.38
CA GLU A 123 -7.00 -5.63 3.35
C GLU A 123 -6.40 -5.31 4.73
N THR A 124 -7.24 -5.24 5.76
CA THR A 124 -6.80 -5.01 7.15
C THR A 124 -5.79 -6.07 7.62
N LEU A 125 -6.01 -7.34 7.25
CA LEU A 125 -5.09 -8.43 7.60
C LEU A 125 -3.78 -8.33 6.82
N ALA A 126 -3.83 -7.97 5.54
CA ALA A 126 -2.64 -7.76 4.73
C ALA A 126 -1.78 -6.62 5.28
N HIS A 127 -2.38 -5.48 5.62
CA HIS A 127 -1.70 -4.33 6.22
C HIS A 127 -1.11 -4.65 7.59
N TYR A 128 -1.86 -5.35 8.45
CA TYR A 128 -1.33 -5.79 9.75
C TYR A 128 -0.12 -6.72 9.60
N THR A 129 -0.21 -7.69 8.70
CA THR A 129 0.88 -8.64 8.44
C THR A 129 2.15 -7.92 7.98
N ALA A 130 2.00 -6.96 7.07
CA ALA A 130 3.11 -6.13 6.61
C ALA A 130 3.68 -5.26 7.73
N ALA A 131 2.82 -4.56 8.49
CA ALA A 131 3.25 -3.71 9.60
C ALA A 131 4.03 -4.51 10.65
N LYS A 132 3.53 -5.71 11.02
CA LYS A 132 4.19 -6.60 11.98
C LYS A 132 5.57 -7.08 11.52
N LYS A 133 5.81 -7.20 10.22
CA LYS A 133 7.14 -7.55 9.69
C LYS A 133 8.16 -6.45 10.00
N PHE A 134 7.77 -5.17 9.87
CA PHE A 134 8.66 -4.03 10.13
C PHE A 134 8.70 -3.62 11.59
N ARG A 135 7.59 -3.82 12.29
CA ARG A 135 7.40 -3.49 13.71
C ARG A 135 6.70 -4.65 14.42
N PRO A 136 7.46 -5.66 14.88
CA PRO A 136 6.88 -6.84 15.54
C PRO A 136 6.05 -6.53 16.77
N ASP A 137 6.30 -5.39 17.41
CA ASP A 137 5.66 -4.84 18.61
C ASP A 137 4.57 -3.80 18.29
N VAL A 138 4.13 -3.70 17.02
CA VAL A 138 3.07 -2.76 16.64
C VAL A 138 1.79 -3.04 17.42
N ASP A 139 1.23 -2.01 18.05
CA ASP A 139 0.01 -2.07 18.86
C ASP A 139 -1.13 -1.20 18.31
N PHE A 140 -0.82 -0.29 17.37
CA PHE A 140 -1.79 0.57 16.72
C PHE A 140 -1.38 0.89 15.29
N ILE A 141 -2.34 0.81 14.36
CA ILE A 141 -2.13 1.13 12.95
C ILE A 141 -3.18 2.14 12.49
N ILE A 142 -2.73 3.18 11.80
CA ILE A 142 -3.58 4.09 11.03
C ILE A 142 -3.26 3.86 9.56
N ASP A 143 -4.24 3.36 8.84
CA ASP A 143 -4.18 3.14 7.40
C ASP A 143 -4.98 4.25 6.70
N ILE A 144 -4.32 5.06 5.89
CA ILE A 144 -4.91 6.20 5.18
C ILE A 144 -4.94 5.85 3.70
N GLY A 145 -6.06 5.27 3.27
CA GLY A 145 -6.31 4.93 1.89
C GLY A 145 -6.74 6.12 1.02
N GLY A 146 -6.89 5.90 -0.27
CA GLY A 146 -7.36 6.92 -1.21
C GLY A 146 -8.82 7.29 -1.05
N GLN A 147 -9.64 6.47 -0.40
CA GLN A 147 -11.08 6.68 -0.22
C GLN A 147 -11.57 6.46 1.21
N ASP A 148 -10.77 5.87 2.06
CA ASP A 148 -11.10 5.55 3.45
C ASP A 148 -9.93 5.78 4.40
N ILE A 149 -10.23 5.79 5.68
CA ILE A 149 -9.26 5.73 6.78
C ILE A 149 -9.68 4.60 7.70
N LYS A 150 -8.74 3.72 8.01
CA LYS A 150 -8.91 2.63 8.97
C LYS A 150 -7.95 2.82 10.13
N CYS A 151 -8.43 2.64 11.34
CA CYS A 151 -7.59 2.57 12.52
C CYS A 151 -7.86 1.26 13.24
N PHE A 152 -6.82 0.53 13.59
CA PHE A 152 -7.00 -0.70 14.35
C PHE A 152 -5.96 -0.86 15.44
N GLN A 153 -6.44 -1.33 16.58
CA GLN A 153 -5.65 -1.62 17.75
C GLN A 153 -5.30 -3.10 17.80
N ILE A 154 -4.04 -3.38 18.13
CA ILE A 154 -3.53 -4.73 18.27
C ILE A 154 -3.27 -5.01 19.75
N LYS A 155 -3.78 -6.13 20.25
CA LYS A 155 -3.51 -6.65 21.59
C LYS A 155 -3.16 -8.13 21.51
N ASN A 156 -2.08 -8.53 22.16
CA ASN A 156 -1.62 -9.91 22.19
C ASN A 156 -1.44 -10.52 20.77
N GLY A 157 -1.02 -9.70 19.80
CA GLY A 157 -0.79 -10.13 18.42
C GLY A 157 -2.07 -10.35 17.59
N LEU A 158 -3.23 -9.90 18.07
CA LEU A 158 -4.53 -9.96 17.38
C LEU A 158 -5.12 -8.57 17.23
N ILE A 159 -5.90 -8.37 16.18
CA ILE A 159 -6.69 -7.14 16.00
C ILE A 159 -7.82 -7.16 17.02
N ASP A 160 -7.77 -6.27 18.00
CA ASP A 160 -8.73 -6.16 19.10
C ASP A 160 -9.92 -5.27 18.72
N SER A 161 -9.68 -4.16 18.05
CA SER A 161 -10.70 -3.23 17.61
C SER A 161 -10.35 -2.60 16.27
N LEU A 162 -11.40 -2.33 15.47
CA LEU A 162 -11.31 -1.71 14.15
C LEU A 162 -12.28 -0.53 14.09
N TYR A 163 -11.76 0.63 13.70
CA TYR A 163 -12.53 1.83 13.38
C TYR A 163 -12.37 2.12 11.90
N LEU A 164 -13.46 2.19 11.19
CA LEU A 164 -13.49 2.40 9.76
C LEU A 164 -14.28 3.66 9.43
N ASN A 165 -13.69 4.54 8.64
CA ASN A 165 -14.37 5.66 8.03
C ASN A 165 -14.43 5.45 6.51
N GLU A 166 -15.57 5.00 6.02
CA GLU A 166 -15.82 4.76 4.59
C GLU A 166 -16.36 6.00 3.86
N ALA A 167 -16.70 7.06 4.60
CA ALA A 167 -17.21 8.27 3.98
C ALA A 167 -16.03 9.16 3.55
N CYS A 168 -15.76 9.21 2.26
CA CYS A 168 -14.69 10.04 1.68
C CYS A 168 -14.81 11.53 2.09
N SER A 169 -16.05 12.02 2.25
CA SER A 169 -16.33 13.38 2.76
C SER A 169 -15.91 13.63 4.21
N SER A 170 -15.65 12.58 4.99
CA SER A 170 -15.22 12.69 6.40
C SER A 170 -13.70 12.66 6.56
N GLY A 171 -12.96 12.46 5.47
CA GLY A 171 -11.51 12.45 5.42
C GLY A 171 -10.93 11.13 4.86
N CYS A 172 -9.97 11.25 4.00
CA CYS A 172 -9.19 10.15 3.44
C CYS A 172 -7.88 10.71 2.86
N GLY A 173 -7.01 9.86 2.33
CA GLY A 173 -5.76 10.28 1.69
C GLY A 173 -5.91 11.24 0.51
N SER A 174 -7.11 11.36 -0.07
CA SER A 174 -7.38 12.34 -1.14
C SER A 174 -7.40 13.80 -0.66
N PHE A 175 -7.39 14.05 0.64
CA PHE A 175 -7.31 15.37 1.25
C PHE A 175 -5.89 15.78 1.65
N LEU A 176 -4.93 14.90 1.59
CA LEU A 176 -3.51 15.12 1.87
C LEU A 176 -2.75 15.47 0.60
#